data_9765e851f8bd253e633b1b9a8dad8adc
#
_entry.id   9765e851f8bd253e633b1b9a8dad8adc
#
_cell.length_a   1.000
_cell.length_b   1.000
_cell.length_c   1.000
_cell.angle_alpha   90.00
_cell.angle_beta   90.00
_cell.angle_gamma   90.00
#
_symmetry.space_group_name_H-M   'P 1'
#
loop_
_entity.id
_entity.type
_entity.pdbx_description
1 polymer ?
#
loop_
_entity_poly.entity_id
_entity_poly.type
_entity_poly.pdbx_seq_one_letter_code
_entity_poly.pdbx_strand_id
1 'polypeptide(L)'
;MTDERQRPPVTVEARRKAVDQTLTQLARTMEQLETAVTFFSPDFDLEAYSAAWYSKAPEKRNRAMLVRSNMDDLYNLCQTLIDRGVRLAQDLGAIPADRKTPPSDQLRNEDLYPDEVEQLMRQAAYLRNWSQHQYWTLAPDQVHEVVNAARACLPPFIAAIGAWVWGFEREGE
;
A
#
# COMPACT_ATOMS: atom_id res chain seq x y z
N MET A 1 29.71 28.16 -3.05
CA MET A 1 29.74 26.97 -3.95
C MET A 1 29.65 25.75 -3.06
N THR A 2 28.44 25.26 -2.83
CA THR A 2 28.17 24.07 -2.02
C THR A 2 28.35 22.84 -2.88
N ASP A 3 29.33 22.04 -2.50
CA ASP A 3 29.68 20.74 -3.06
C ASP A 3 28.43 19.81 -2.94
N GLU A 4 27.69 19.66 -4.04
CA GLU A 4 26.70 18.59 -4.19
C GLU A 4 27.46 17.27 -4.23
N ARG A 5 27.72 16.71 -3.05
CA ARG A 5 28.25 15.35 -2.91
C ARG A 5 27.32 14.42 -3.67
N GLN A 6 27.71 14.05 -4.87
CA GLN A 6 27.05 13.04 -5.68
C GLN A 6 26.89 11.78 -4.82
N ARG A 7 25.68 11.49 -4.38
CA ARG A 7 25.37 10.19 -3.75
C ARG A 7 25.74 9.11 -4.77
N PRO A 8 26.47 8.06 -4.37
CA PRO A 8 26.80 6.99 -5.30
C PRO A 8 25.50 6.44 -5.92
N PRO A 9 25.53 6.06 -7.21
CA PRO A 9 24.35 5.50 -7.86
C PRO A 9 23.88 4.26 -7.10
N VAL A 10 22.57 4.18 -6.85
CA VAL A 10 21.96 3.02 -6.17
C VAL A 10 22.09 1.83 -7.11
N THR A 11 22.71 0.75 -6.66
CA THR A 11 22.87 -0.46 -7.46
C THR A 11 21.54 -1.18 -7.69
N VAL A 12 21.44 -1.95 -8.77
CA VAL A 12 20.27 -2.81 -9.06
C VAL A 12 20.00 -3.76 -7.90
N GLU A 13 21.04 -4.36 -7.31
CA GLU A 13 20.93 -5.24 -6.15
C GLU A 13 20.30 -4.53 -4.94
N ALA A 14 20.74 -3.30 -4.64
CA ALA A 14 20.16 -2.51 -3.56
C ALA A 14 18.68 -2.17 -3.81
N ARG A 15 18.29 -1.94 -5.08
CA ARG A 15 16.87 -1.72 -5.44
C ARG A 15 16.05 -3.00 -5.30
N ARG A 16 16.57 -4.14 -5.74
CA ARG A 16 15.91 -5.45 -5.54
C ARG A 16 15.64 -5.70 -4.08
N LYS A 17 16.66 -5.58 -3.23
CA LYS A 17 16.53 -5.72 -1.79
C LYS A 17 15.46 -4.77 -1.21
N ALA A 18 15.39 -3.54 -1.70
CA ALA A 18 14.39 -2.56 -1.27
C ALA A 18 12.95 -2.96 -1.68
N VAL A 19 12.76 -3.56 -2.86
CA VAL A 19 11.46 -4.11 -3.29
C VAL A 19 11.07 -5.29 -2.39
N ASP A 20 11.97 -6.23 -2.14
CA ASP A 20 11.71 -7.39 -1.27
C ASP A 20 11.33 -7.02 0.15
N GLN A 21 12.03 -6.05 0.69
CA GLN A 21 11.70 -5.51 2.01
C GLN A 21 10.28 -4.91 2.02
N THR A 22 9.89 -4.22 0.95
CA THR A 22 8.55 -3.66 0.85
C THR A 22 7.48 -4.74 0.72
N LEU A 23 7.71 -5.77 -0.09
CA LEU A 23 6.81 -6.92 -0.23
C LEU A 23 6.65 -7.65 1.11
N THR A 24 7.74 -7.87 1.83
CA THR A 24 7.71 -8.50 3.17
C THR A 24 6.92 -7.65 4.17
N GLN A 25 7.11 -6.33 4.16
CA GLN A 25 6.37 -5.42 5.04
C GLN A 25 4.88 -5.39 4.69
N LEU A 26 4.52 -5.38 3.39
CA LEU A 26 3.13 -5.44 2.95
C LEU A 26 2.45 -6.72 3.42
N ALA A 27 3.07 -7.89 3.24
CA ALA A 27 2.53 -9.15 3.71
C ALA A 27 2.26 -9.11 5.23
N ARG A 28 3.23 -8.63 6.00
CA ARG A 28 3.09 -8.49 7.47
C ARG A 28 1.98 -7.52 7.85
N THR A 29 1.87 -6.38 7.18
CA THR A 29 0.83 -5.38 7.49
C THR A 29 -0.56 -5.87 7.10
N MET A 30 -0.68 -6.67 6.02
CA MET A 30 -1.94 -7.37 5.67
C MET A 30 -2.35 -8.36 6.77
N GLU A 31 -1.44 -9.16 7.31
CA GLU A 31 -1.71 -10.05 8.43
C GLU A 31 -2.14 -9.30 9.69
N GLN A 32 -1.50 -8.16 9.97
CA GLN A 32 -1.89 -7.28 11.08
C GLN A 32 -3.28 -6.70 10.89
N LEU A 33 -3.62 -6.27 9.67
CA LEU A 33 -4.96 -5.80 9.33
C LEU A 33 -6.00 -6.93 9.54
N GLU A 34 -5.75 -8.12 8.99
CA GLU A 34 -6.65 -9.28 9.18
C GLU A 34 -6.85 -9.60 10.66
N THR A 35 -5.76 -9.61 11.44
CA THR A 35 -5.85 -9.78 12.89
C THR A 35 -6.70 -8.70 13.56
N ALA A 36 -6.54 -7.45 13.17
CA ALA A 36 -7.29 -6.33 13.74
C ALA A 36 -8.78 -6.39 13.39
N VAL A 37 -9.14 -6.76 12.15
CA VAL A 37 -10.54 -6.85 11.72
C VAL A 37 -11.27 -8.04 12.34
N THR A 38 -10.60 -9.15 12.65
CA THR A 38 -11.22 -10.33 13.29
C THR A 38 -11.74 -10.04 14.69
N PHE A 39 -11.31 -8.97 15.36
CA PHE A 39 -11.95 -8.49 16.61
C PHE A 39 -13.40 -8.07 16.42
N PHE A 40 -13.80 -7.73 15.20
CA PHE A 40 -15.13 -7.25 14.84
C PHE A 40 -15.96 -8.28 14.07
N SER A 41 -15.59 -9.53 14.05
CA SER A 41 -16.07 -10.71 13.36
C SER A 41 -15.19 -11.09 12.16
N PRO A 42 -15.27 -12.35 11.70
CA PRO A 42 -14.54 -12.78 10.50
C PRO A 42 -14.91 -11.97 9.24
N ASP A 43 -16.16 -11.49 9.16
CA ASP A 43 -16.68 -10.72 8.03
C ASP A 43 -16.48 -9.22 8.18
N PHE A 44 -15.80 -8.77 9.24
CA PHE A 44 -15.61 -7.37 9.58
C PHE A 44 -16.95 -6.60 9.68
N ASP A 45 -17.70 -6.90 10.72
CA ASP A 45 -19.05 -6.34 10.92
C ASP A 45 -19.03 -4.83 11.18
N LEU A 46 -19.76 -4.06 10.37
CA LEU A 46 -19.80 -2.61 10.45
C LEU A 46 -20.42 -2.10 11.76
N GLU A 47 -21.45 -2.78 12.29
CA GLU A 47 -22.12 -2.35 13.53
C GLU A 47 -21.15 -2.50 14.71
N ALA A 48 -20.50 -3.66 14.83
CA ALA A 48 -19.50 -3.90 15.86
C ALA A 48 -18.32 -2.93 15.77
N TYR A 49 -17.83 -2.65 14.55
CA TYR A 49 -16.76 -1.69 14.30
C TYR A 49 -17.16 -0.26 14.68
N SER A 50 -18.35 0.19 14.26
CA SER A 50 -18.88 1.50 14.57
C SER A 50 -19.11 1.68 16.07
N ALA A 51 -19.63 0.67 16.75
CA ALA A 51 -19.81 0.68 18.20
C ALA A 51 -18.47 0.83 18.94
N ALA A 52 -17.42 0.19 18.45
CA ALA A 52 -16.07 0.34 19.01
C ALA A 52 -15.46 1.72 18.72
N TRP A 53 -15.67 2.24 17.52
CA TRP A 53 -15.19 3.57 17.10
C TRP A 53 -15.68 4.68 18.02
N TYR A 54 -16.99 4.67 18.35
CA TYR A 54 -17.61 5.67 19.21
C TYR A 54 -17.57 5.31 20.70
N SER A 55 -16.95 4.19 21.06
CA SER A 55 -16.91 3.73 22.46
C SER A 55 -16.13 4.72 23.35
N LYS A 56 -16.67 4.92 24.56
CA LYS A 56 -15.95 5.63 25.65
C LYS A 56 -14.88 4.76 26.28
N ALA A 57 -14.92 3.44 26.09
CA ALA A 57 -13.90 2.51 26.60
C ALA A 57 -12.65 2.58 25.72
N PRO A 58 -11.49 3.02 26.27
CA PRO A 58 -10.27 3.24 25.50
C PRO A 58 -9.81 1.98 24.74
N GLU A 59 -9.96 0.79 25.33
CA GLU A 59 -9.56 -0.46 24.72
C GLU A 59 -10.33 -0.74 23.43
N LYS A 60 -11.66 -0.59 23.44
CA LYS A 60 -12.50 -0.81 22.24
C LYS A 60 -12.15 0.20 21.15
N ARG A 61 -12.01 1.47 21.52
CA ARG A 61 -11.66 2.52 20.58
C ARG A 61 -10.26 2.31 19.99
N ASN A 62 -9.28 1.88 20.79
CA ASN A 62 -7.94 1.58 20.30
C ASN A 62 -7.93 0.45 19.28
N ARG A 63 -8.77 -0.59 19.45
CA ARG A 63 -8.93 -1.66 18.44
C ARG A 63 -9.46 -1.13 17.12
N ALA A 64 -10.46 -0.25 17.14
CA ALA A 64 -10.95 0.38 15.92
C ALA A 64 -9.90 1.28 15.25
N MET A 65 -9.13 2.04 16.04
CA MET A 65 -8.05 2.87 15.54
C MET A 65 -6.91 2.04 14.95
N LEU A 66 -6.64 0.84 15.46
CA LEU A 66 -5.63 -0.06 14.93
C LEU A 66 -5.96 -0.52 13.51
N VAL A 67 -7.23 -0.84 13.21
CA VAL A 67 -7.67 -1.16 11.83
C VAL A 67 -7.33 -0.02 10.88
N ARG A 68 -7.66 1.19 11.27
CA ARG A 68 -7.38 2.38 10.48
C ARG A 68 -5.88 2.61 10.29
N SER A 69 -5.09 2.52 11.37
CA SER A 69 -3.63 2.71 11.29
C SER A 69 -2.98 1.71 10.33
N ASN A 70 -3.38 0.44 10.38
CA ASN A 70 -2.90 -0.57 9.44
C ASN A 70 -3.28 -0.22 7.99
N MET A 71 -4.45 0.38 7.76
CA MET A 71 -4.84 0.82 6.41
C MET A 71 -3.97 1.99 5.91
N ASP A 72 -3.64 2.95 6.77
CA ASP A 72 -2.72 4.05 6.45
C ASP A 72 -1.31 3.53 6.11
N ASP A 73 -0.83 2.52 6.85
CA ASP A 73 0.47 1.87 6.59
C ASP A 73 0.45 1.10 5.26
N LEU A 74 -0.61 0.36 4.97
CA LEU A 74 -0.80 -0.33 3.69
C LEU A 74 -0.78 0.64 2.51
N TYR A 75 -1.49 1.76 2.62
CA TYR A 75 -1.47 2.79 1.59
C TYR A 75 -0.04 3.29 1.29
N ASN A 76 0.73 3.63 2.32
CA ASN A 76 2.10 4.11 2.17
C ASN A 76 3.02 3.04 1.56
N LEU A 77 2.87 1.79 1.99
CA LEU A 77 3.66 0.67 1.48
C LEU A 77 3.32 0.34 0.03
N CYS A 78 2.05 0.41 -0.37
CA CYS A 78 1.63 0.22 -1.77
C CYS A 78 2.23 1.31 -2.67
N GLN A 79 2.18 2.57 -2.27
CA GLN A 79 2.84 3.64 -3.03
C GLN A 79 4.36 3.42 -3.15
N THR A 80 4.98 2.98 -2.06
CA THR A 80 6.42 2.66 -2.05
C THR A 80 6.74 1.48 -2.97
N LEU A 81 5.89 0.44 -2.99
CA LEU A 81 6.07 -0.72 -3.89
C LEU A 81 5.96 -0.30 -5.36
N ILE A 82 4.96 0.50 -5.71
CA ILE A 82 4.76 1.03 -7.06
C ILE A 82 6.00 1.80 -7.52
N ASP A 83 6.48 2.76 -6.73
CA ASP A 83 7.65 3.57 -7.06
C ASP A 83 8.93 2.71 -7.19
N ARG A 84 9.19 1.83 -6.23
CA ARG A 84 10.37 0.96 -6.22
C ARG A 84 10.36 -0.06 -7.34
N GLY A 85 9.22 -0.68 -7.61
CA GLY A 85 9.03 -1.65 -8.68
C GLY A 85 9.31 -1.06 -10.06
N VAL A 86 8.72 0.10 -10.35
CA VAL A 86 8.93 0.82 -11.61
C VAL A 86 10.40 1.22 -11.78
N ARG A 87 11.03 1.78 -10.75
CA ARG A 87 12.45 2.15 -10.84
C ARG A 87 13.37 0.96 -11.05
N LEU A 88 13.09 -0.17 -10.42
CA LEU A 88 13.84 -1.39 -10.65
C LEU A 88 13.69 -1.87 -12.10
N ALA A 89 12.47 -1.88 -12.63
CA ALA A 89 12.22 -2.26 -14.02
C ALA A 89 12.92 -1.33 -15.04
N GLN A 90 12.97 -0.03 -14.75
CA GLN A 90 13.70 0.94 -15.55
C GLN A 90 15.23 0.69 -15.51
N ASP A 91 15.79 0.44 -14.33
CA ASP A 91 17.23 0.17 -14.18
C ASP A 91 17.65 -1.15 -14.86
N LEU A 92 16.73 -2.10 -14.96
CA LEU A 92 16.91 -3.37 -15.68
C LEU A 92 16.66 -3.25 -17.20
N GLY A 93 16.18 -2.10 -17.67
CA GLY A 93 15.84 -1.88 -19.07
C GLY A 93 14.57 -2.60 -19.53
N ALA A 94 13.78 -3.15 -18.59
CA ALA A 94 12.52 -3.84 -18.89
C ALA A 94 11.43 -2.88 -19.35
N ILE A 95 11.45 -1.65 -18.84
CA ILE A 95 10.59 -0.55 -19.30
C ILE A 95 11.44 0.71 -19.58
N PRO A 96 10.96 1.63 -20.44
CA PRO A 96 11.68 2.87 -20.72
C PRO A 96 11.92 3.72 -19.47
N ALA A 97 13.09 4.34 -19.36
CA ALA A 97 13.37 5.29 -18.32
C ALA A 97 12.59 6.60 -18.54
N ASP A 98 11.43 6.69 -17.96
CA ASP A 98 10.55 7.86 -18.00
C ASP A 98 10.35 8.44 -16.61
N ARG A 99 10.83 9.69 -16.43
CA ARG A 99 10.67 10.44 -15.18
C ARG A 99 9.47 11.39 -15.17
N LYS A 100 8.77 11.52 -16.31
CA LYS A 100 7.65 12.43 -16.46
C LYS A 100 6.32 11.76 -16.18
N THR A 101 6.19 10.49 -16.57
CA THR A 101 4.99 9.71 -16.33
C THR A 101 4.97 9.18 -14.89
N PRO A 102 3.89 9.36 -14.14
CA PRO A 102 3.75 8.81 -12.79
C PRO A 102 3.98 7.29 -12.76
N PRO A 103 4.60 6.74 -11.71
CA PRO A 103 4.85 5.29 -11.61
C PRO A 103 3.60 4.42 -11.75
N SER A 104 2.46 4.85 -11.22
CA SER A 104 1.17 4.15 -11.37
C SER A 104 0.71 4.06 -12.83
N ASP A 105 0.93 5.13 -13.62
CA ASP A 105 0.56 5.13 -15.03
C ASP A 105 1.51 4.25 -15.85
N GLN A 106 2.78 4.17 -15.46
CA GLN A 106 3.72 3.23 -16.07
C GLN A 106 3.32 1.78 -15.80
N LEU A 107 2.90 1.43 -14.56
CA LEU A 107 2.37 0.10 -14.25
C LEU A 107 1.06 -0.21 -15.00
N ARG A 108 0.22 0.81 -15.24
CA ARG A 108 -1.00 0.63 -16.04
C ARG A 108 -0.67 0.28 -17.49
N ASN A 109 0.38 0.86 -18.08
CA ASN A 109 0.85 0.51 -19.41
C ASN A 109 1.37 -0.94 -19.50
N GLU A 110 1.74 -1.54 -18.38
CA GLU A 110 2.17 -2.94 -18.24
C GLU A 110 1.02 -3.87 -17.78
N ASP A 111 -0.24 -3.38 -17.78
CA ASP A 111 -1.43 -4.09 -17.29
C ASP A 111 -1.33 -4.57 -15.82
N LEU A 112 -0.53 -3.87 -15.02
CA LEU A 112 -0.25 -4.22 -13.61
C LEU A 112 -0.94 -3.31 -12.59
N TYR A 113 -1.73 -2.33 -13.03
CA TYR A 113 -2.43 -1.39 -12.15
C TYR A 113 -3.93 -1.38 -12.46
N PRO A 114 -4.70 -2.33 -11.89
CA PRO A 114 -6.14 -2.44 -12.10
C PRO A 114 -6.91 -1.22 -11.57
N ASP A 115 -8.07 -0.94 -12.17
CA ASP A 115 -8.93 0.19 -11.78
C ASP A 115 -9.40 0.09 -10.33
N GLU A 116 -9.62 -1.12 -9.81
CA GLU A 116 -10.01 -1.36 -8.42
C GLU A 116 -8.91 -0.93 -7.44
N VAL A 117 -7.65 -1.17 -7.79
CA VAL A 117 -6.50 -0.71 -6.99
C VAL A 117 -6.38 0.81 -7.06
N GLU A 118 -6.58 1.41 -8.23
CA GLU A 118 -6.60 2.87 -8.35
C GLU A 118 -7.69 3.50 -7.49
N GLN A 119 -8.90 2.97 -7.56
CA GLN A 119 -10.02 3.45 -6.76
C GLN A 119 -9.73 3.31 -5.26
N LEU A 120 -9.21 2.15 -4.83
CA LEU A 120 -8.77 1.95 -3.45
C LEU A 120 -7.75 3.00 -3.02
N MET A 121 -6.71 3.22 -3.82
CA MET A 121 -5.63 4.16 -3.48
C MET A 121 -6.14 5.60 -3.38
N ARG A 122 -7.11 5.99 -4.21
CA ARG A 122 -7.77 7.30 -4.11
C ARG A 122 -8.59 7.43 -2.83
N GLN A 123 -9.37 6.43 -2.47
CA GLN A 123 -10.16 6.40 -1.25
C GLN A 123 -9.27 6.41 0.00
N ALA A 124 -8.21 5.60 0.01
CA ALA A 124 -7.25 5.58 1.11
C ALA A 124 -6.50 6.92 1.28
N ALA A 125 -6.10 7.56 0.17
CA ALA A 125 -5.52 8.89 0.20
C ALA A 125 -6.47 9.94 0.80
N TYR A 126 -7.75 9.86 0.44
CA TYR A 126 -8.79 10.72 1.01
C TYR A 126 -8.92 10.53 2.51
N LEU A 127 -9.03 9.29 2.99
CA LEU A 127 -9.11 8.97 4.42
C LEU A 127 -7.88 9.49 5.18
N ARG A 128 -6.69 9.31 4.62
CA ARG A 128 -5.44 9.79 5.21
C ARG A 128 -5.39 11.31 5.33
N ASN A 129 -5.75 12.04 4.28
CA ASN A 129 -5.74 13.51 4.28
C ASN A 129 -6.73 14.09 5.30
N TRP A 130 -7.92 13.52 5.41
CA TRP A 130 -8.89 13.89 6.43
C TRP A 130 -8.38 13.62 7.84
N SER A 131 -7.63 12.53 8.03
CA SER A 131 -7.08 12.16 9.33
C SER A 131 -6.04 13.15 9.86
N GLN A 132 -5.29 13.77 8.98
CA GLN A 132 -4.24 14.73 9.36
C GLN A 132 -4.81 16.10 9.76
N HIS A 133 -5.99 16.44 9.24
CA HIS A 133 -6.57 17.77 9.43
C HIS A 133 -7.83 17.82 10.32
N GLN A 134 -8.59 16.72 10.43
CA GLN A 134 -9.86 16.69 11.17
C GLN A 134 -10.16 15.29 11.74
N TYR A 135 -9.46 14.90 12.78
CA TYR A 135 -9.57 13.58 13.44
C TYR A 135 -11.00 13.14 13.85
N TRP A 136 -11.95 14.06 13.91
CA TRP A 136 -13.27 13.86 14.49
C TRP A 136 -14.39 13.65 13.46
N THR A 137 -14.11 13.75 12.17
CA THR A 137 -15.13 13.75 11.10
C THR A 137 -15.15 12.53 10.21
N LEU A 138 -14.15 11.62 10.33
CA LEU A 138 -14.17 10.36 9.60
C LEU A 138 -15.25 9.46 10.17
N ALA A 139 -16.17 9.02 9.32
CA ALA A 139 -17.17 8.05 9.68
C ALA A 139 -16.60 6.61 9.57
N PRO A 140 -16.92 5.71 10.51
CA PRO A 140 -16.41 4.34 10.50
C PRO A 140 -16.81 3.53 9.27
N ASP A 141 -17.95 3.82 8.65
CA ASP A 141 -18.41 3.21 7.40
C ASP A 141 -17.44 3.45 6.24
N GLN A 142 -16.87 4.64 6.12
CA GLN A 142 -15.86 4.95 5.10
C GLN A 142 -14.58 4.11 5.29
N VAL A 143 -14.11 3.98 6.53
CA VAL A 143 -12.94 3.13 6.84
C VAL A 143 -13.26 1.66 6.57
N HIS A 144 -14.45 1.21 6.96
CA HIS A 144 -14.93 -0.15 6.73
C HIS A 144 -14.96 -0.50 5.22
N GLU A 145 -15.49 0.39 4.39
CA GLU A 145 -15.52 0.22 2.93
C GLU A 145 -14.13 0.08 2.34
N VAL A 146 -13.21 0.99 2.69
CA VAL A 146 -11.83 1.00 2.18
C VAL A 146 -11.06 -0.24 2.64
N VAL A 147 -11.23 -0.68 3.88
CA VAL A 147 -10.61 -1.89 4.41
C VAL A 147 -11.09 -3.14 3.67
N ASN A 148 -12.39 -3.27 3.42
CA ASN A 148 -12.92 -4.41 2.65
C ASN A 148 -12.43 -4.40 1.19
N ALA A 149 -12.35 -3.24 0.55
CA ALA A 149 -11.75 -3.11 -0.77
C ALA A 149 -10.27 -3.52 -0.77
N ALA A 150 -9.49 -3.10 0.24
CA ALA A 150 -8.09 -3.47 0.38
C ALA A 150 -7.90 -4.99 0.55
N ARG A 151 -8.70 -5.63 1.40
CA ARG A 151 -8.69 -7.09 1.59
C ARG A 151 -8.96 -7.86 0.31
N ALA A 152 -9.81 -7.32 -0.56
CA ALA A 152 -10.17 -7.96 -1.82
C ALA A 152 -9.11 -7.77 -2.91
N CYS A 153 -8.59 -6.55 -3.11
CA CYS A 153 -7.78 -6.23 -4.28
C CYS A 153 -6.26 -6.19 -4.03
N LEU A 154 -5.79 -5.95 -2.80
CA LEU A 154 -4.35 -5.85 -2.55
C LEU A 154 -3.59 -7.18 -2.66
N PRO A 155 -4.08 -8.33 -2.17
CA PRO A 155 -3.34 -9.58 -2.28
C PRO A 155 -2.99 -9.96 -3.73
N PRO A 156 -3.93 -9.97 -4.70
CA PRO A 156 -3.59 -10.26 -6.09
C PRO A 156 -2.69 -9.19 -6.72
N PHE A 157 -2.87 -7.92 -6.37
CA PHE A 157 -2.03 -6.83 -6.87
C PHE A 157 -0.56 -6.98 -6.39
N ILE A 158 -0.35 -7.22 -5.11
CA ILE A 158 0.99 -7.42 -4.52
C ILE A 158 1.68 -8.62 -5.16
N ALA A 159 0.93 -9.73 -5.34
CA ALA A 159 1.44 -10.92 -6.00
C ALA A 159 1.83 -10.67 -7.46
N ALA A 160 1.02 -9.91 -8.21
CA ALA A 160 1.30 -9.56 -9.60
C ALA A 160 2.56 -8.71 -9.74
N ILE A 161 2.72 -7.67 -8.91
CA ILE A 161 3.95 -6.85 -8.89
C ILE A 161 5.17 -7.68 -8.50
N GLY A 162 5.05 -8.55 -7.48
CA GLY A 162 6.12 -9.46 -7.09
C GLY A 162 6.56 -10.37 -8.23
N ALA A 163 5.60 -11.02 -8.90
CA ALA A 163 5.86 -11.90 -10.03
C ALA A 163 6.51 -11.15 -11.22
N TRP A 164 6.05 -9.94 -11.51
CA TRP A 164 6.60 -9.09 -12.57
C TRP A 164 8.06 -8.72 -12.28
N VAL A 165 8.36 -8.23 -11.09
CA VAL A 165 9.73 -7.85 -10.68
C VAL A 165 10.69 -9.04 -10.74
N TRP A 166 10.24 -10.25 -10.34
CA TRP A 166 11.07 -11.47 -10.36
C TRP A 166 11.13 -12.12 -11.75
N GLY A 167 10.20 -11.81 -12.65
CA GLY A 167 10.21 -12.30 -14.04
C GLY A 167 11.44 -11.84 -14.83
N PHE A 168 12.00 -10.68 -14.52
CA PHE A 168 13.18 -10.13 -15.19
C PHE A 168 14.48 -10.92 -14.96
N GLU A 169 14.50 -11.86 -14.03
CA GLU A 169 15.68 -12.70 -13.76
C GLU A 169 15.83 -13.86 -14.76
N ARG A 170 14.72 -14.29 -15.37
CA ARG A 170 14.70 -15.47 -16.24
C ARG A 170 15.03 -15.20 -17.69
N GLU A 171 15.03 -13.95 -18.11
CA GLU A 171 15.32 -13.57 -19.50
C GLU A 171 16.78 -13.16 -19.72
N GLY A 172 17.59 -13.11 -18.67
CA GLY A 172 19.01 -12.70 -18.69
C GLY A 172 20.04 -13.85 -18.54
N GLU A 173 19.60 -15.10 -18.41
CA GLU A 173 20.44 -16.32 -18.45
C GLU A 173 20.26 -17.06 -19.80
#